data_108e77636adb765ae32c255d3bc48448
#
_entry.id   108e77636adb765ae32c255d3bc48448
#
_cell.length_a   1.000
_cell.length_b   1.000
_cell.length_c   1.000
_cell.angle_alpha   90.00
_cell.angle_beta   90.00
_cell.angle_gamma   90.00
#
_symmetry.space_group_name_H-M   'P 1'
#
loop_
_entity.id
_entity.type
_entity.pdbx_description
1 polymer ?
#
loop_
_entity_poly.entity_id
_entity_poly.type
_entity_poly.pdbx_seq_one_letter_code
_entity_poly.pdbx_strand_id
1 'polypeptide(L)'
;MNENDFVVGVLTYITCLREKKRYSTAKSYQDALRSFKCFCGREEIPYAYINRDTLLRYQSWLLAKGCARNTVSTSMRRIRHIYNLAVEVGEAAYIPHLFKNVFTGVESKRKKALPSESLRLLMTSPVTDPQQKRTQSAFCLMFLFSGMAFVDLAHLRKEDIKEGILSYYRQKSGSLIQVEIPAEAQGLLNELAADTTEDSPYLFPFLE
;
A
#
# COMPACT_ATOMS: atom_id res chain seq x y z
N MET A 1 22.93 -11.97 -19.38
CA MET A 1 21.57 -11.39 -19.40
C MET A 1 21.65 -10.14 -20.27
N ASN A 2 20.75 -10.01 -21.25
CA ASN A 2 20.73 -8.85 -22.12
C ASN A 2 20.39 -7.58 -21.31
N GLU A 3 21.30 -6.61 -21.28
CA GLU A 3 21.10 -5.32 -20.57
C GLU A 3 19.86 -4.54 -21.07
N ASN A 4 19.36 -4.85 -22.26
CA ASN A 4 18.19 -4.22 -22.88
C ASN A 4 16.87 -4.98 -22.64
N ASP A 5 16.72 -5.69 -21.52
CA ASP A 5 15.52 -6.47 -21.20
C ASP A 5 14.70 -5.81 -20.09
N PHE A 6 13.41 -5.57 -20.37
CA PHE A 6 12.46 -4.97 -19.42
C PHE A 6 12.31 -5.79 -18.14
N VAL A 7 12.37 -7.14 -18.23
CA VAL A 7 12.25 -8.00 -17.05
C VAL A 7 13.42 -7.76 -16.11
N VAL A 8 14.63 -7.65 -16.64
CA VAL A 8 15.84 -7.33 -15.86
C VAL A 8 15.70 -5.97 -15.19
N GLY A 9 15.27 -4.94 -15.92
CA GLY A 9 15.04 -3.61 -15.36
C GLY A 9 14.02 -3.60 -14.21
N VAL A 10 12.90 -4.33 -14.35
CA VAL A 10 11.92 -4.45 -13.27
C VAL A 10 12.49 -5.17 -12.05
N LEU A 11 13.21 -6.28 -12.23
CA LEU A 11 13.78 -7.06 -11.14
C LEU A 11 14.84 -6.27 -10.37
N THR A 12 15.71 -5.55 -11.07
CA THR A 12 16.70 -4.64 -10.47
C THR A 12 16.02 -3.57 -9.62
N TYR A 13 14.95 -2.96 -10.15
CA TYR A 13 14.18 -1.95 -9.41
C TYR A 13 13.49 -2.54 -8.17
N ILE A 14 12.94 -3.76 -8.26
CA ILE A 14 12.35 -4.47 -7.12
C ILE A 14 13.38 -4.71 -6.02
N THR A 15 14.61 -5.11 -6.37
CA THR A 15 15.70 -5.31 -5.41
C THR A 15 16.02 -3.99 -4.68
N CYS A 16 16.20 -2.90 -5.40
CA CYS A 16 16.42 -1.58 -4.81
C CYS A 16 15.27 -1.13 -3.87
N LEU A 17 14.02 -1.43 -4.22
CA LEU A 17 12.87 -1.14 -3.35
C LEU A 17 12.90 -1.96 -2.05
N ARG A 18 13.31 -3.24 -2.11
CA ARG A 18 13.44 -4.12 -0.94
C ARG A 18 14.55 -3.67 0.01
N GLU A 19 15.71 -3.26 -0.53
CA GLU A 19 16.81 -2.67 0.24
C GLU A 19 16.34 -1.42 0.99
N LYS A 20 15.49 -0.59 0.35
CA LYS A 20 14.84 0.57 0.97
C LYS A 20 13.63 0.21 1.85
N LYS A 21 13.40 -1.07 2.16
CA LYS A 21 12.27 -1.59 2.97
C LYS A 21 10.88 -1.22 2.42
N ARG A 22 10.78 -0.87 1.12
CA ARG A 22 9.51 -0.50 0.47
C ARG A 22 8.78 -1.73 -0.08
N TYR A 23 8.53 -2.72 0.75
CA TYR A 23 8.03 -4.06 0.38
C TYR A 23 6.70 -4.03 -0.35
N SER A 24 5.74 -3.21 0.09
CA SER A 24 4.43 -3.08 -0.57
C SER A 24 4.56 -2.54 -2.00
N THR A 25 5.45 -1.56 -2.21
CA THR A 25 5.74 -1.03 -3.55
C THR A 25 6.42 -2.10 -4.41
N ALA A 26 7.44 -2.79 -3.87
CA ALA A 26 8.13 -3.89 -4.56
C ALA A 26 7.14 -4.99 -5.01
N LYS A 27 6.21 -5.39 -4.12
CA LYS A 27 5.14 -6.34 -4.44
C LYS A 27 4.28 -5.87 -5.62
N SER A 28 3.91 -4.59 -5.65
CA SER A 28 3.12 -4.01 -6.76
C SER A 28 3.85 -4.08 -8.11
N TYR A 29 5.19 -3.90 -8.14
CA TYR A 29 5.98 -4.09 -9.37
C TYR A 29 6.08 -5.57 -9.75
N GLN A 30 6.27 -6.46 -8.78
CA GLN A 30 6.31 -7.90 -9.01
C GLN A 30 5.00 -8.44 -9.61
N ASP A 31 3.85 -7.97 -9.12
CA ASP A 31 2.55 -8.37 -9.62
C ASP A 31 2.31 -7.83 -11.04
N ALA A 32 2.70 -6.60 -11.32
CA ALA A 32 2.63 -6.01 -12.67
C ALA A 32 3.53 -6.78 -13.67
N LEU A 33 4.75 -7.12 -13.26
CA LEU A 33 5.67 -7.92 -14.08
C LEU A 33 5.10 -9.30 -14.39
N ARG A 34 4.63 -10.02 -13.36
CA ARG A 34 4.01 -11.35 -13.55
C ARG A 34 2.86 -11.30 -14.53
N SER A 35 1.98 -10.31 -14.38
CA SER A 35 0.85 -10.12 -15.27
C SER A 35 1.27 -9.82 -16.71
N PHE A 36 2.28 -8.97 -16.89
CA PHE A 36 2.77 -8.61 -18.22
C PHE A 36 3.50 -9.77 -18.90
N LYS A 37 4.33 -10.53 -18.17
CA LYS A 37 4.95 -11.78 -18.67
C LYS A 37 3.89 -12.80 -19.12
N CYS A 38 2.84 -12.99 -18.31
CA CYS A 38 1.74 -13.88 -18.65
C CYS A 38 1.02 -13.45 -19.96
N PHE A 39 0.82 -12.16 -20.16
CA PHE A 39 0.26 -11.62 -21.40
C PHE A 39 1.20 -11.82 -22.59
N CYS A 40 2.50 -11.55 -22.43
CA CYS A 40 3.49 -11.68 -23.49
C CYS A 40 3.81 -13.14 -23.85
N GLY A 41 3.58 -14.09 -22.94
CA GLY A 41 3.98 -15.49 -23.10
C GLY A 41 5.49 -15.68 -23.22
N ARG A 42 6.29 -14.80 -22.60
CA ARG A 42 7.76 -14.76 -22.74
C ARG A 42 8.42 -14.56 -21.39
N GLU A 43 9.60 -15.13 -21.22
CA GLU A 43 10.45 -14.91 -20.05
C GLU A 43 11.28 -13.63 -20.16
N GLU A 44 11.77 -13.31 -21.37
CA GLU A 44 12.50 -12.09 -21.69
C GLU A 44 11.61 -11.17 -22.54
N ILE A 45 11.62 -9.88 -22.25
CA ILE A 45 10.81 -8.87 -22.92
C ILE A 45 11.71 -7.70 -23.31
N PRO A 46 12.22 -7.64 -24.53
CA PRO A 46 13.00 -6.50 -24.99
C PRO A 46 12.21 -5.20 -24.87
N TYR A 47 12.83 -4.08 -24.52
CA TYR A 47 12.15 -2.78 -24.45
C TYR A 47 11.48 -2.41 -25.78
N ALA A 48 12.02 -2.81 -26.92
CA ALA A 48 11.44 -2.60 -28.26
C ALA A 48 10.05 -3.29 -28.44
N TYR A 49 9.77 -4.33 -27.65
CA TYR A 49 8.45 -4.98 -27.66
C TYR A 49 7.36 -4.10 -27.03
N ILE A 50 7.74 -3.17 -26.15
CA ILE A 50 6.83 -2.24 -25.47
C ILE A 50 6.53 -1.06 -26.40
N ASN A 51 5.53 -1.23 -27.24
CA ASN A 51 5.03 -0.21 -28.14
C ASN A 51 3.54 0.07 -27.88
N ARG A 52 2.96 1.04 -28.60
CA ARG A 52 1.55 1.46 -28.39
C ARG A 52 0.57 0.30 -28.57
N ASP A 53 0.76 -0.50 -29.61
CA ASP A 53 -0.12 -1.65 -29.88
C ASP A 53 -0.07 -2.69 -28.77
N THR A 54 1.14 -3.08 -28.37
CA THR A 54 1.35 -4.00 -27.23
C THR A 54 0.68 -3.50 -25.94
N LEU A 55 0.81 -2.22 -25.63
CA LEU A 55 0.20 -1.64 -24.43
C LEU A 55 -1.33 -1.63 -24.49
N LEU A 56 -1.92 -1.28 -25.63
CA LEU A 56 -3.38 -1.32 -25.85
C LEU A 56 -3.93 -2.75 -25.77
N ARG A 57 -3.24 -3.70 -26.39
CA ARG A 57 -3.61 -5.13 -26.32
C ARG A 57 -3.51 -5.65 -24.89
N TYR A 58 -2.47 -5.28 -24.15
CA TYR A 58 -2.34 -5.66 -22.74
C TYR A 58 -3.45 -5.06 -21.88
N GLN A 59 -3.82 -3.79 -22.10
CA GLN A 59 -4.97 -3.17 -21.43
C GLN A 59 -6.26 -3.95 -21.70
N SER A 60 -6.55 -4.26 -22.97
CA SER A 60 -7.74 -5.01 -23.34
C SER A 60 -7.75 -6.41 -22.73
N TRP A 61 -6.60 -7.07 -22.70
CA TRP A 61 -6.45 -8.39 -22.07
C TRP A 61 -6.71 -8.35 -20.55
N LEU A 62 -6.23 -7.33 -19.85
CA LEU A 62 -6.51 -7.14 -18.40
C LEU A 62 -8.02 -6.92 -18.17
N LEU A 63 -8.65 -6.09 -18.99
CA LEU A 63 -10.10 -5.82 -18.88
C LEU A 63 -10.91 -7.09 -19.17
N ALA A 64 -10.54 -7.86 -20.19
CA ALA A 64 -11.18 -9.14 -20.52
C ALA A 64 -11.03 -10.18 -19.38
N LYS A 65 -9.95 -10.10 -18.58
CA LYS A 65 -9.80 -10.88 -17.34
C LYS A 65 -10.60 -10.37 -16.15
N GLY A 66 -11.42 -9.34 -16.32
CA GLY A 66 -12.24 -8.77 -15.25
C GLY A 66 -11.47 -7.85 -14.29
N CYS A 67 -10.25 -7.42 -14.64
CA CYS A 67 -9.50 -6.50 -13.78
C CYS A 67 -10.19 -5.14 -13.68
N ALA A 68 -10.29 -4.60 -12.47
CA ALA A 68 -10.79 -3.24 -12.26
C ALA A 68 -9.89 -2.21 -12.96
N ARG A 69 -10.47 -1.10 -13.46
CA ARG A 69 -9.73 -0.04 -14.17
C ARG A 69 -8.54 0.50 -13.39
N ASN A 70 -8.68 0.65 -12.07
CA ASN A 70 -7.56 1.10 -11.22
C ASN A 70 -6.42 0.06 -11.15
N THR A 71 -6.71 -1.23 -11.26
CA THR A 71 -5.70 -2.29 -11.37
C THR A 71 -4.96 -2.19 -12.70
N VAL A 72 -5.70 -2.01 -13.80
CA VAL A 72 -5.12 -1.76 -15.13
C VAL A 72 -4.21 -0.54 -15.10
N SER A 73 -4.70 0.58 -14.56
CA SER A 73 -3.92 1.81 -14.40
C SER A 73 -2.64 1.60 -13.59
N THR A 74 -2.71 0.84 -12.50
CA THR A 74 -1.54 0.55 -11.67
C THR A 74 -0.49 -0.23 -12.47
N SER A 75 -0.89 -1.27 -13.19
CA SER A 75 0.01 -2.04 -14.06
C SER A 75 0.65 -1.17 -15.13
N MET A 76 -0.13 -0.34 -15.83
CA MET A 76 0.38 0.58 -16.84
C MET A 76 1.36 1.60 -16.29
N ARG A 77 1.07 2.17 -15.11
CA ARG A 77 1.99 3.12 -14.45
C ARG A 77 3.30 2.46 -14.02
N ARG A 78 3.27 1.18 -13.60
CA ARG A 78 4.50 0.44 -13.26
C ARG A 78 5.35 0.19 -14.50
N ILE A 79 4.75 -0.25 -15.60
CA ILE A 79 5.44 -0.44 -16.89
C ILE A 79 6.03 0.90 -17.36
N ARG A 80 5.24 1.98 -17.35
CA ARG A 80 5.69 3.31 -17.77
C ARG A 80 6.89 3.80 -16.96
N HIS A 81 6.88 3.57 -15.65
CA HIS A 81 7.97 4.02 -14.81
C HIS A 81 9.30 3.33 -15.16
N ILE A 82 9.29 2.00 -15.29
CA ILE A 82 10.50 1.25 -15.65
C ILE A 82 10.97 1.60 -17.06
N TYR A 83 10.03 1.72 -18.01
CA TYR A 83 10.38 2.13 -19.37
C TYR A 83 11.07 3.51 -19.40
N ASN A 84 10.54 4.47 -18.64
CA ASN A 84 11.14 5.81 -18.57
C ASN A 84 12.54 5.78 -17.92
N LEU A 85 12.74 4.99 -16.87
CA LEU A 85 14.08 4.80 -16.28
C LEU A 85 15.06 4.24 -17.31
N ALA A 86 14.64 3.25 -18.11
CA ALA A 86 15.47 2.67 -19.15
C ALA A 86 15.79 3.70 -20.27
N VAL A 87 14.86 4.59 -20.59
CA VAL A 87 15.12 5.71 -21.52
C VAL A 87 16.15 6.68 -20.94
N GLU A 88 16.06 7.02 -19.65
CA GLU A 88 16.99 7.93 -18.96
C GLU A 88 18.43 7.42 -18.98
N VAL A 89 18.64 6.08 -18.90
CA VAL A 89 19.96 5.46 -18.93
C VAL A 89 20.39 4.98 -20.33
N GLY A 90 19.57 5.22 -21.36
CA GLY A 90 19.88 4.87 -22.75
C GLY A 90 19.63 3.41 -23.14
N GLU A 91 19.02 2.60 -22.29
CA GLU A 91 18.68 1.19 -22.57
C GLU A 91 17.40 1.03 -23.42
N ALA A 92 16.54 2.05 -23.45
CA ALA A 92 15.34 2.06 -24.26
C ALA A 92 15.24 3.32 -25.13
N ALA A 93 14.67 3.22 -26.32
CA ALA A 93 14.43 4.36 -27.19
C ALA A 93 13.32 5.26 -26.64
N TYR A 94 13.50 6.58 -26.73
CA TYR A 94 12.42 7.51 -26.43
C TYR A 94 11.33 7.46 -27.53
N ILE A 95 10.09 7.10 -27.15
CA ILE A 95 8.94 7.09 -28.05
C ILE A 95 7.96 8.18 -27.61
N PRO A 96 7.75 9.25 -28.39
CA PRO A 96 6.81 10.31 -28.05
C PRO A 96 5.39 9.76 -27.83
N HIS A 97 4.80 10.13 -26.68
CA HIS A 97 3.42 9.77 -26.34
C HIS A 97 3.14 8.25 -26.31
N LEU A 98 4.12 7.40 -25.98
CA LEU A 98 3.99 5.94 -25.92
C LEU A 98 2.75 5.50 -25.10
N PHE A 99 2.47 6.15 -23.98
CA PHE A 99 1.37 5.82 -23.06
C PHE A 99 0.12 6.70 -23.22
N LYS A 100 -0.01 7.50 -24.31
CA LYS A 100 -1.09 8.48 -24.47
C LYS A 100 -2.49 7.87 -24.40
N ASN A 101 -2.68 6.70 -25.03
CA ASN A 101 -4.00 6.09 -25.20
C ASN A 101 -4.28 4.94 -24.22
N VAL A 102 -3.40 4.70 -23.25
CA VAL A 102 -3.62 3.70 -22.21
C VAL A 102 -4.09 4.37 -20.90
N PHE A 103 -4.94 3.67 -20.18
CA PHE A 103 -5.51 4.19 -18.95
C PHE A 103 -4.45 4.17 -17.82
N THR A 104 -3.96 5.33 -17.47
CA THR A 104 -3.03 5.55 -16.35
C THR A 104 -3.60 6.47 -15.28
N GLY A 105 -4.87 6.86 -15.40
CA GLY A 105 -5.60 7.69 -14.45
C GLY A 105 -6.06 6.94 -13.21
N VAL A 106 -6.83 7.61 -12.39
CA VAL A 106 -7.51 7.03 -11.22
C VAL A 106 -9.01 7.19 -11.41
N GLU A 107 -9.72 6.06 -11.41
CA GLU A 107 -11.17 6.07 -11.35
C GLU A 107 -11.59 6.18 -9.89
N SER A 108 -12.12 7.34 -9.52
CA SER A 108 -12.64 7.56 -8.17
C SER A 108 -13.97 6.83 -8.02
N LYS A 109 -13.98 5.78 -7.18
CA LYS A 109 -15.26 5.21 -6.72
C LYS A 109 -15.82 6.09 -5.61
N ARG A 110 -17.17 6.20 -5.56
CA ARG A 110 -17.87 6.89 -4.46
C ARG A 110 -17.36 6.36 -3.13
N LYS A 111 -16.82 7.22 -2.29
CA LYS A 111 -16.40 6.85 -0.94
C LYS A 111 -17.64 6.40 -0.17
N LYS A 112 -17.59 5.20 0.40
CA LYS A 112 -18.62 4.68 1.29
C LYS A 112 -18.20 5.04 2.72
N ALA A 113 -18.72 6.16 3.23
CA ALA A 113 -18.62 6.44 4.66
C ALA A 113 -19.65 5.56 5.40
N LEU A 114 -19.29 5.05 6.56
CA LEU A 114 -20.24 4.41 7.45
C LEU A 114 -21.19 5.47 8.00
N PRO A 115 -22.52 5.20 8.08
CA PRO A 115 -23.45 6.04 8.82
C PRO A 115 -22.98 6.17 10.28
N SER A 116 -23.22 7.33 10.90
CA SER A 116 -22.84 7.58 12.29
C SER A 116 -23.47 6.56 13.26
N GLU A 117 -24.70 6.14 12.98
CA GLU A 117 -25.41 5.11 13.76
C GLU A 117 -24.68 3.75 13.71
N SER A 118 -24.25 3.33 12.52
CA SER A 118 -23.48 2.07 12.37
C SER A 118 -22.13 2.16 13.07
N LEU A 119 -21.49 3.32 13.04
CA LEU A 119 -20.23 3.56 13.74
C LEU A 119 -20.44 3.50 15.26
N ARG A 120 -21.48 4.18 15.76
CA ARG A 120 -21.84 4.13 17.18
C ARG A 120 -22.11 2.71 17.64
N LEU A 121 -22.93 1.95 16.89
CA LEU A 121 -23.24 0.56 17.21
C LEU A 121 -21.95 -0.30 17.26
N LEU A 122 -21.06 -0.15 16.29
CA LEU A 122 -19.79 -0.88 16.27
C LEU A 122 -18.91 -0.56 17.47
N MET A 123 -18.88 0.70 17.92
CA MET A 123 -18.09 1.13 19.07
C MET A 123 -18.66 0.72 20.42
N THR A 124 -20.00 0.57 20.53
CA THR A 124 -20.70 0.33 21.81
C THR A 124 -21.25 -1.07 21.97
N SER A 125 -21.27 -1.90 20.91
CA SER A 125 -21.78 -3.27 21.02
C SER A 125 -20.92 -4.11 21.97
N PRO A 126 -21.55 -4.84 22.89
CA PRO A 126 -20.82 -5.76 23.76
C PRO A 126 -20.24 -6.91 22.93
N VAL A 127 -18.97 -7.23 23.14
CA VAL A 127 -18.28 -8.34 22.48
C VAL A 127 -17.70 -9.25 23.55
N THR A 128 -18.03 -10.54 23.46
CA THR A 128 -17.59 -11.56 24.44
C THR A 128 -16.34 -12.31 23.99
N ASP A 129 -16.13 -12.44 22.68
CA ASP A 129 -14.94 -13.09 22.13
C ASP A 129 -13.71 -12.18 22.29
N PRO A 130 -12.62 -12.64 22.92
CA PRO A 130 -11.45 -11.81 23.20
C PRO A 130 -10.77 -11.26 21.93
N GLN A 131 -10.74 -12.03 20.83
CA GLN A 131 -10.11 -11.58 19.59
C GLN A 131 -10.96 -10.52 18.88
N GLN A 132 -12.28 -10.68 18.88
CA GLN A 132 -13.19 -9.67 18.35
C GLN A 132 -13.11 -8.39 19.19
N LYS A 133 -13.02 -8.53 20.53
CA LYS A 133 -12.88 -7.39 21.43
C LYS A 133 -11.61 -6.59 21.14
N ARG A 134 -10.47 -7.27 20.98
CA ARG A 134 -9.21 -6.61 20.54
C ARG A 134 -9.36 -5.87 19.21
N THR A 135 -10.05 -6.49 18.25
CA THR A 135 -10.31 -5.89 16.94
C THR A 135 -11.18 -4.64 17.07
N GLN A 136 -12.22 -4.71 17.89
CA GLN A 136 -13.11 -3.57 18.20
C GLN A 136 -12.31 -2.43 18.87
N SER A 137 -11.53 -2.73 19.91
CA SER A 137 -10.71 -1.75 20.63
C SER A 137 -9.70 -1.08 19.73
N ALA A 138 -9.01 -1.85 18.87
CA ALA A 138 -8.09 -1.30 17.86
C ALA A 138 -8.81 -0.38 16.87
N PHE A 139 -10.00 -0.77 16.38
CA PHE A 139 -10.80 0.06 15.49
C PHE A 139 -11.24 1.37 16.16
N CYS A 140 -11.70 1.30 17.42
CA CYS A 140 -12.08 2.48 18.18
C CYS A 140 -10.91 3.44 18.37
N LEU A 141 -9.73 2.93 18.74
CA LEU A 141 -8.53 3.76 18.87
C LEU A 141 -8.12 4.39 17.53
N MET A 142 -8.13 3.64 16.42
CA MET A 142 -7.86 4.20 15.10
C MET A 142 -8.82 5.36 14.77
N PHE A 143 -10.08 5.23 15.13
CA PHE A 143 -11.08 6.28 14.92
C PHE A 143 -10.82 7.50 15.82
N LEU A 144 -10.64 7.28 17.13
CA LEU A 144 -10.37 8.33 18.12
C LEU A 144 -9.07 9.08 17.84
N PHE A 145 -8.07 8.43 17.25
CA PHE A 145 -6.82 9.04 16.79
C PHE A 145 -6.94 9.60 15.35
N SER A 146 -8.08 10.19 15.03
CA SER A 146 -8.33 10.94 13.79
C SER A 146 -8.12 10.12 12.51
N GLY A 147 -8.52 8.85 12.54
CA GLY A 147 -8.40 7.95 11.37
C GLY A 147 -6.98 7.41 11.17
N MET A 148 -6.30 7.09 12.25
CA MET A 148 -4.99 6.43 12.22
C MET A 148 -5.07 5.13 11.40
N ALA A 149 -4.05 4.85 10.58
CA ALA A 149 -3.97 3.59 9.88
C ALA A 149 -3.56 2.46 10.84
N PHE A 150 -4.06 1.23 10.62
CA PHE A 150 -3.71 0.08 11.46
C PHE A 150 -2.19 -0.17 11.53
N VAL A 151 -1.47 0.00 10.42
CA VAL A 151 -0.02 -0.13 10.41
C VAL A 151 0.67 0.88 11.33
N ASP A 152 0.15 2.10 11.43
CA ASP A 152 0.68 3.12 12.33
C ASP A 152 0.36 2.74 13.78
N LEU A 153 -0.89 2.31 14.09
CA LEU A 153 -1.29 1.81 15.41
C LEU A 153 -0.39 0.64 15.86
N ALA A 154 -0.15 -0.33 14.99
CA ALA A 154 0.66 -1.52 15.32
C ALA A 154 2.13 -1.18 15.61
N HIS A 155 2.66 -0.09 15.07
CA HIS A 155 4.04 0.34 15.27
C HIS A 155 4.20 1.40 16.37
N LEU A 156 3.12 1.79 17.07
CA LEU A 156 3.22 2.72 18.19
C LEU A 156 4.12 2.14 19.29
N ARG A 157 4.95 3.01 19.83
CA ARG A 157 5.86 2.69 20.93
C ARG A 157 5.36 3.26 22.25
N LYS A 158 5.80 2.69 23.36
CA LYS A 158 5.48 3.20 24.70
C LYS A 158 5.94 4.65 24.86
N GLU A 159 7.07 5.01 24.24
CA GLU A 159 7.65 6.37 24.28
C GLU A 159 6.92 7.42 23.42
N ASP A 160 6.00 6.99 22.53
CA ASP A 160 5.23 7.89 21.67
C ASP A 160 4.14 8.66 22.42
N ILE A 161 3.83 8.25 23.66
CA ILE A 161 2.85 8.92 24.52
C ILE A 161 3.59 9.71 25.60
N LYS A 162 3.40 11.04 25.60
CA LYS A 162 3.93 11.95 26.62
C LYS A 162 2.90 13.01 26.96
N GLU A 163 2.67 13.22 28.25
CA GLU A 163 1.79 14.29 28.76
C GLU A 163 0.39 14.33 28.10
N GLY A 164 -0.19 13.15 27.81
CA GLY A 164 -1.50 13.05 27.15
C GLY A 164 -1.49 13.31 25.65
N ILE A 165 -0.32 13.49 25.04
CA ILE A 165 -0.15 13.66 23.59
C ILE A 165 0.49 12.41 23.01
N LEU A 166 -0.11 11.89 21.96
CA LEU A 166 0.44 10.83 21.11
C LEU A 166 1.19 11.47 19.94
N SER A 167 2.49 11.20 19.82
CA SER A 167 3.35 11.75 18.75
C SER A 167 4.06 10.62 18.04
N TYR A 168 3.78 10.41 16.75
CA TYR A 168 4.36 9.32 15.97
C TYR A 168 4.65 9.73 14.51
N TYR A 169 5.56 9.01 13.87
CA TYR A 169 5.85 9.20 12.44
C TYR A 169 5.05 8.22 11.62
N ARG A 170 4.23 8.74 10.69
CA ARG A 170 3.39 7.94 9.81
C ARG A 170 4.24 7.02 8.93
N GLN A 171 4.01 5.72 8.99
CA GLN A 171 4.78 4.71 8.26
C GLN A 171 4.78 4.92 6.74
N LYS A 172 3.69 5.41 6.18
CA LYS A 172 3.55 5.62 4.74
C LYS A 172 4.31 6.83 4.20
N SER A 173 4.35 7.93 4.95
CA SER A 173 4.86 9.23 4.47
C SER A 173 6.05 9.77 5.26
N GLY A 174 6.33 9.22 6.44
CA GLY A 174 7.33 9.76 7.37
C GLY A 174 6.93 11.10 7.99
N SER A 175 5.66 11.51 7.86
CA SER A 175 5.18 12.74 8.45
C SER A 175 4.94 12.58 9.95
N LEU A 176 5.36 13.54 10.75
CA LEU A 176 5.03 13.59 12.18
C LEU A 176 3.53 13.89 12.33
N ILE A 177 2.86 13.07 13.13
CA ILE A 177 1.47 13.25 13.52
C ILE A 177 1.42 13.41 15.04
N GLN A 178 0.66 14.38 15.52
CA GLN A 178 0.41 14.61 16.93
C GLN A 178 -1.09 14.63 17.17
N VAL A 179 -1.54 13.88 18.16
CA VAL A 179 -2.96 13.77 18.54
C VAL A 179 -3.05 13.86 20.05
N GLU A 180 -3.88 14.75 20.55
CA GLU A 180 -4.29 14.74 21.95
C GLU A 180 -5.11 13.47 22.22
N ILE A 181 -4.78 12.75 23.29
CA ILE A 181 -5.46 11.50 23.63
C ILE A 181 -6.78 11.85 24.32
N PRO A 182 -7.94 11.59 23.67
CA PRO A 182 -9.22 11.87 24.28
C PRO A 182 -9.47 10.94 25.48
N ALA A 183 -10.24 11.42 26.47
CA ALA A 183 -10.52 10.67 27.70
C ALA A 183 -11.12 9.27 27.40
N GLU A 184 -11.95 9.17 26.38
CA GLU A 184 -12.60 7.94 25.94
C GLU A 184 -11.61 6.88 25.42
N ALA A 185 -10.42 7.30 24.98
CA ALA A 185 -9.39 6.39 24.50
C ALA A 185 -8.58 5.73 25.63
N GLN A 186 -8.57 6.32 26.82
CA GLN A 186 -7.67 5.87 27.92
C GLN A 186 -7.97 4.43 28.35
N GLY A 187 -9.26 4.08 28.52
CA GLY A 187 -9.66 2.71 28.86
C GLY A 187 -9.28 1.69 27.80
N LEU A 188 -9.48 2.05 26.52
CA LEU A 188 -9.14 1.20 25.37
C LEU A 188 -7.60 1.02 25.21
N LEU A 189 -6.83 2.08 25.47
CA LEU A 189 -5.37 2.01 25.49
C LEU A 189 -4.88 0.99 26.53
N ASN A 190 -5.35 1.12 27.77
CA ASN A 190 -4.95 0.24 28.85
C ASN A 190 -5.37 -1.22 28.59
N GLU A 191 -6.57 -1.42 28.11
CA GLU A 191 -7.08 -2.74 27.76
C GLU A 191 -6.26 -3.41 26.65
N LEU A 192 -5.98 -2.69 25.56
CA LEU A 192 -5.26 -3.24 24.43
C LEU A 192 -3.77 -3.45 24.71
N ALA A 193 -3.18 -2.64 25.62
CA ALA A 193 -1.80 -2.75 26.04
C ALA A 193 -1.57 -3.84 27.10
N ALA A 194 -2.62 -4.33 27.76
CA ALA A 194 -2.51 -5.27 28.89
C ALA A 194 -1.78 -6.58 28.56
N ASP A 195 -1.84 -7.03 27.30
CA ASP A 195 -1.18 -8.24 26.84
C ASP A 195 0.23 -7.99 26.27
N THR A 196 0.71 -6.75 26.28
CA THR A 196 2.05 -6.41 25.78
C THR A 196 3.10 -6.74 26.86
N THR A 197 4.17 -7.42 26.49
CA THR A 197 5.26 -7.77 27.41
C THR A 197 6.00 -6.51 27.89
N GLU A 198 6.59 -6.55 29.10
CA GLU A 198 7.31 -5.41 29.66
C GLU A 198 8.52 -5.02 28.80
N ASP A 199 9.22 -6.00 28.25
CA ASP A 199 10.42 -5.82 27.41
C ASP A 199 10.09 -5.33 25.99
N SER A 200 8.83 -5.39 25.57
CA SER A 200 8.43 -4.91 24.24
C SER A 200 8.56 -3.38 24.14
N PRO A 201 9.21 -2.85 23.08
CA PRO A 201 9.23 -1.42 22.83
C PRO A 201 7.89 -0.89 22.32
N TYR A 202 7.02 -1.80 21.84
CA TYR A 202 5.73 -1.44 21.28
C TYR A 202 4.68 -1.22 22.35
N LEU A 203 3.69 -0.38 22.03
CA LEU A 203 2.58 -0.09 22.93
C LEU A 203 1.57 -1.25 22.96
N PHE A 204 1.41 -1.97 21.83
CA PHE A 204 0.43 -3.04 21.66
C PHE A 204 1.06 -4.34 21.13
N PRO A 205 0.47 -5.52 21.43
CA PRO A 205 1.05 -6.83 21.09
C PRO A 205 0.75 -7.27 19.64
N PHE A 206 0.89 -6.35 18.67
CA PHE A 206 0.64 -6.69 17.26
C PHE A 206 1.89 -7.13 16.49
N LEU A 207 3.07 -6.83 17.02
CA LEU A 207 4.37 -7.08 16.37
C LEU A 207 5.31 -7.93 17.24
N GLU A 208 4.77 -8.59 18.25
CA GLU A 208 5.47 -9.55 19.10
C GLU A 208 5.54 -10.94 18.49
#